data_52f90c2b2c59ccb1f0730f6cde336216
#
_entry.id   52f90c2b2c59ccb1f0730f6cde336216
#
_cell.length_a   1.000
_cell.length_b   1.000
_cell.length_c   1.000
_cell.angle_alpha   90.00
_cell.angle_beta   90.00
_cell.angle_gamma   90.00
#
_symmetry.space_group_name_H-M   'P 1'
#
loop_
_entity.id
_entity.type
_entity.pdbx_description
1 polymer ?
#
loop_
_entity_poly.entity_id
_entity_poly.type
_entity_poly.pdbx_seq_one_letter_code
_entity_poly.pdbx_strand_id
1 'polypeptide(L)'
;MDSIKIDTQAQNELQDSFASLLQKLAKAREAIDDPALKPPPATARNLAEGYRYLSGYTFAAYERAFAEDVDFPYFRRAIQTINKSTWDNSDNLYLSAAIDGEASYRVRCQAADFRHWQGQVQQKKSAPWYVIFTAITHYTGDSGELAELTPVTTNNGGSLDGTQLKIDDNGSFEILLAPEKPQDYQGNFICTKTAHEGKDQVCNYIICRELFANWETEQSLDINIVRLDKVGEPQPPLSVNQVKANLARVGELVDAQMRFWNDFFATILDGYGDSPLKTSVAFPGPNQLNQPAPPTAQVGAAQATNIYSGGMYALAEDEALIIEQTIPVTPNYTGINLNNIWGESFDYANYQSSLNNVQAAVDSDGKVRYVIAHQDPGIQNWLDTTGHYTGMLSQRWAYTDAPNELPSLSVTKVKVTHIDQHLPQDTQRVSSDKRKALIEMRQAHVQRRFRQY
;
A
#
# COMPACT_ATOMS: atom_id res chain seq x y z
N MET A 1 13.95 7.55 -52.16
CA MET A 1 14.23 7.44 -50.69
C MET A 1 14.57 8.84 -50.26
N ASP A 2 13.63 9.53 -49.62
CA ASP A 2 13.93 10.82 -49.02
C ASP A 2 15.01 10.61 -47.94
N SER A 3 16.06 11.42 -48.01
CA SER A 3 17.16 11.36 -47.07
C SER A 3 16.61 11.60 -45.66
N ILE A 4 16.81 10.65 -44.73
CA ILE A 4 16.51 10.82 -43.30
C ILE A 4 17.29 12.08 -42.85
N LYS A 5 16.57 13.15 -42.52
CA LYS A 5 17.19 14.36 -41.95
C LYS A 5 17.46 14.13 -40.45
N ILE A 6 18.70 14.28 -40.07
CA ILE A 6 19.07 14.28 -38.64
C ILE A 6 18.60 15.59 -38.04
N ASP A 7 17.81 15.51 -36.96
CA ASP A 7 17.36 16.67 -36.18
C ASP A 7 18.34 16.89 -35.01
N THR A 8 19.37 17.70 -35.27
CA THR A 8 20.39 18.05 -34.28
C THR A 8 19.83 18.85 -33.09
N GLN A 9 18.77 19.64 -33.33
CA GLN A 9 18.11 20.39 -32.24
C GLN A 9 17.42 19.42 -31.29
N ALA A 10 16.60 18.52 -31.80
CA ALA A 10 15.93 17.49 -31.00
C ALA A 10 16.93 16.60 -30.24
N GLN A 11 18.06 16.25 -30.87
CA GLN A 11 19.15 15.51 -30.23
C GLN A 11 19.72 16.24 -29.02
N ASN A 12 20.07 17.52 -29.17
CA ASN A 12 20.62 18.33 -28.08
C ASN A 12 19.61 18.51 -26.94
N GLU A 13 18.37 18.84 -27.25
CA GLU A 13 17.31 19.02 -26.26
C GLU A 13 17.05 17.77 -25.42
N LEU A 14 17.07 16.59 -26.02
CA LEU A 14 16.88 15.31 -25.32
C LEU A 14 18.12 14.95 -24.46
N GLN A 15 19.33 15.21 -24.97
CA GLN A 15 20.56 15.02 -24.19
C GLN A 15 20.58 15.91 -22.93
N ASP A 16 20.23 17.19 -23.07
CA ASP A 16 20.16 18.14 -21.96
C ASP A 16 19.08 17.75 -20.94
N SER A 17 17.91 17.31 -21.40
CA SER A 17 16.83 16.86 -20.53
C SER A 17 17.23 15.60 -19.76
N PHE A 18 17.89 14.65 -20.39
CA PHE A 18 18.39 13.44 -19.73
C PHE A 18 19.52 13.76 -18.73
N ALA A 19 20.45 14.66 -19.07
CA ALA A 19 21.48 15.13 -18.16
C ALA A 19 20.89 15.81 -16.91
N SER A 20 19.84 16.63 -17.10
CA SER A 20 19.09 17.25 -16.00
C SER A 20 18.41 16.23 -15.10
N LEU A 21 17.82 15.18 -15.66
CA LEU A 21 17.26 14.07 -14.87
C LEU A 21 18.34 13.40 -14.02
N LEU A 22 19.50 13.07 -14.58
CA LEU A 22 20.59 12.44 -13.83
C LEU A 22 21.05 13.30 -12.66
N GLN A 23 21.10 14.62 -12.82
CA GLN A 23 21.42 15.56 -11.74
C GLN A 23 20.35 15.54 -10.64
N LYS A 24 19.05 15.52 -11.00
CA LYS A 24 17.94 15.40 -10.03
C LYS A 24 18.00 14.08 -9.25
N LEU A 25 18.28 12.96 -9.91
CA LEU A 25 18.43 11.67 -9.25
C LEU A 25 19.66 11.63 -8.32
N ALA A 26 20.77 12.23 -8.74
CA ALA A 26 21.95 12.36 -7.89
C ALA A 26 21.67 13.19 -6.63
N LYS A 27 20.84 14.25 -6.76
CA LYS A 27 20.37 15.05 -5.62
C LYS A 27 19.41 14.27 -4.73
N ALA A 28 18.43 13.57 -5.30
CA ALA A 28 17.49 12.75 -4.53
C ALA A 28 18.19 11.65 -3.71
N ARG A 29 19.36 11.15 -4.19
CA ARG A 29 20.21 10.22 -3.45
C ARG A 29 20.67 10.78 -2.09
N GLU A 30 20.81 12.09 -1.95
CA GLU A 30 21.21 12.73 -0.69
C GLU A 30 20.24 12.41 0.45
N ALA A 31 18.95 12.13 0.13
CA ALA A 31 17.97 11.70 1.12
C ALA A 31 18.31 10.37 1.81
N ILE A 32 19.31 9.62 1.34
CA ILE A 32 19.73 8.35 1.96
C ILE A 32 20.70 8.58 3.12
N ASP A 33 21.56 9.60 3.05
CA ASP A 33 22.69 9.76 3.98
C ASP A 33 23.01 11.20 4.40
N ASP A 34 22.32 12.22 3.84
CA ASP A 34 22.50 13.60 4.30
C ASP A 34 21.65 13.85 5.57
N PRO A 35 22.27 14.12 6.74
CA PRO A 35 21.55 14.37 7.98
C PRO A 35 20.54 15.52 7.90
N ALA A 36 20.74 16.52 7.02
CA ALA A 36 19.81 17.62 6.83
C ALA A 36 18.45 17.17 6.26
N LEU A 37 18.42 16.01 5.59
CA LEU A 37 17.22 15.38 5.01
C LEU A 37 16.63 14.28 5.90
N LYS A 38 17.06 14.18 7.16
CA LYS A 38 16.55 13.27 8.19
C LYS A 38 16.45 11.79 7.75
N PRO A 39 17.53 11.22 7.16
CA PRO A 39 17.51 9.80 6.78
C PRO A 39 17.43 8.90 8.01
N PRO A 40 17.05 7.62 7.82
CA PRO A 40 17.27 6.59 8.83
C PRO A 40 18.72 6.48 9.26
N PRO A 41 19.03 5.95 10.48
CA PRO A 41 20.40 5.75 10.94
C PRO A 41 21.24 4.99 9.91
N ALA A 42 22.46 5.49 9.61
CA ALA A 42 23.34 5.00 8.54
C ALA A 42 24.03 3.65 8.89
N THR A 43 23.25 2.63 9.25
CA THR A 43 23.74 1.25 9.33
C THR A 43 23.96 0.67 7.94
N ALA A 44 24.82 -0.32 7.79
CA ALA A 44 25.06 -0.97 6.49
C ALA A 44 23.77 -1.48 5.84
N ARG A 45 22.83 -2.00 6.66
CA ARG A 45 21.53 -2.49 6.20
C ARG A 45 20.62 -1.35 5.74
N ASN A 46 20.44 -0.32 6.58
CA ASN A 46 19.58 0.82 6.25
C ASN A 46 20.07 1.54 4.99
N LEU A 47 21.39 1.66 4.81
CA LEU A 47 21.97 2.23 3.59
C LEU A 47 21.66 1.36 2.36
N ALA A 48 21.87 0.03 2.44
CA ALA A 48 21.54 -0.88 1.34
C ALA A 48 20.05 -0.83 0.97
N GLU A 49 19.19 -0.80 1.96
CA GLU A 49 17.73 -0.66 1.77
C GLU A 49 17.35 0.70 1.23
N GLY A 50 18.01 1.78 1.66
CA GLY A 50 17.81 3.14 1.13
C GLY A 50 18.12 3.24 -0.36
N TYR A 51 19.22 2.62 -0.82
CA TYR A 51 19.53 2.56 -2.25
C TYR A 51 18.53 1.70 -3.03
N ARG A 52 18.03 0.60 -2.44
CA ARG A 52 16.94 -0.19 -3.03
C ARG A 52 15.65 0.64 -3.12
N TYR A 53 15.30 1.35 -2.06
CA TYR A 53 14.13 2.23 -1.97
C TYR A 53 14.16 3.34 -3.03
N LEU A 54 15.29 4.07 -3.14
CA LEU A 54 15.49 5.06 -4.21
C LEU A 54 15.33 4.44 -5.60
N SER A 55 15.88 3.24 -5.81
CA SER A 55 15.76 2.52 -7.09
C SER A 55 14.29 2.16 -7.38
N GLY A 56 13.55 1.75 -6.36
CA GLY A 56 12.13 1.45 -6.46
C GLY A 56 11.29 2.67 -6.81
N TYR A 57 11.52 3.81 -6.16
CA TYR A 57 10.86 5.07 -6.51
C TYR A 57 11.24 5.56 -7.91
N THR A 58 12.50 5.42 -8.29
CA THR A 58 12.94 5.77 -9.65
C THR A 58 12.20 4.92 -10.68
N PHE A 59 12.08 3.60 -10.46
CA PHE A 59 11.30 2.73 -11.31
C PHE A 59 9.83 3.16 -11.39
N ALA A 60 9.17 3.40 -10.25
CA ALA A 60 7.78 3.84 -10.19
C ALA A 60 7.58 5.20 -10.89
N ALA A 61 8.53 6.12 -10.75
CA ALA A 61 8.48 7.42 -11.43
C ALA A 61 8.59 7.29 -12.95
N TYR A 62 9.44 6.38 -13.46
CA TYR A 62 9.50 6.07 -14.88
C TYR A 62 8.20 5.45 -15.40
N GLU A 63 7.62 4.48 -14.68
CA GLU A 63 6.31 3.92 -15.03
C GLU A 63 5.25 5.03 -15.12
N ARG A 64 5.17 5.89 -14.11
CA ARG A 64 4.20 6.98 -14.05
C ARG A 64 4.41 8.05 -15.12
N ALA A 65 5.65 8.33 -15.48
CA ALA A 65 5.95 9.37 -16.47
C ALA A 65 5.83 8.88 -17.91
N PHE A 66 6.17 7.62 -18.20
CA PHE A 66 6.26 7.12 -19.56
C PHE A 66 5.18 6.13 -19.97
N ALA A 67 4.55 5.48 -19.01
CA ALA A 67 3.56 4.44 -19.29
C ALA A 67 2.13 4.84 -18.90
N GLU A 68 1.93 5.81 -18.01
CA GLU A 68 0.59 6.33 -17.71
C GLU A 68 0.12 7.29 -18.82
N ASP A 69 -1.09 7.04 -19.34
CA ASP A 69 -1.74 7.88 -20.35
C ASP A 69 -3.23 7.98 -20.00
N VAL A 70 -3.75 9.19 -19.88
CA VAL A 70 -5.15 9.42 -19.54
C VAL A 70 -6.11 9.16 -20.71
N ASP A 71 -5.62 9.19 -21.95
CA ASP A 71 -6.41 8.88 -23.13
C ASP A 71 -6.45 7.37 -23.43
N PHE A 72 -5.36 6.65 -23.11
CA PHE A 72 -5.18 5.22 -23.32
C PHE A 72 -4.77 4.52 -22.00
N PRO A 73 -5.61 4.60 -20.94
CA PRO A 73 -5.25 4.11 -19.63
C PRO A 73 -5.20 2.60 -19.57
N TYR A 74 -4.39 2.09 -18.62
CA TYR A 74 -4.43 0.70 -18.17
C TYR A 74 -4.09 0.63 -16.70
N PHE A 75 -4.56 -0.44 -16.04
CA PHE A 75 -4.18 -0.68 -14.65
C PHE A 75 -2.76 -1.23 -14.58
N ARG A 76 -1.90 -0.52 -13.86
CA ARG A 76 -0.57 -0.97 -13.48
C ARG A 76 -0.53 -1.31 -11.99
N ARG A 77 0.48 -2.03 -11.58
CA ARG A 77 0.74 -2.27 -10.15
C ARG A 77 1.44 -1.05 -9.54
N ALA A 78 0.72 -0.29 -8.73
CA ALA A 78 1.28 0.90 -8.08
C ALA A 78 2.33 0.54 -7.04
N ILE A 79 2.16 -0.59 -6.33
CA ILE A 79 3.13 -1.16 -5.39
C ILE A 79 3.40 -2.60 -5.79
N GLN A 80 4.67 -2.95 -5.88
CA GLN A 80 5.15 -4.29 -6.24
C GLN A 80 6.51 -4.57 -5.57
N THR A 81 7.11 -5.72 -5.83
CA THR A 81 8.31 -6.18 -5.12
C THR A 81 9.51 -5.24 -5.19
N ILE A 82 9.64 -4.45 -6.26
CA ILE A 82 10.74 -3.48 -6.43
C ILE A 82 10.44 -2.12 -5.80
N ASN A 83 9.18 -1.67 -5.79
CA ASN A 83 8.76 -0.35 -5.32
C ASN A 83 7.75 -0.44 -4.18
N LYS A 84 8.08 -1.15 -3.11
CA LYS A 84 7.33 -1.11 -1.87
C LYS A 84 7.45 0.26 -1.21
N SER A 85 6.39 0.72 -0.57
CA SER A 85 6.38 2.03 0.08
C SER A 85 5.14 2.22 0.96
N THR A 86 5.09 3.30 1.72
CA THR A 86 3.88 3.81 2.38
C THR A 86 3.23 2.85 3.38
N TRP A 87 4.04 2.02 4.06
CA TRP A 87 3.54 0.94 4.91
C TRP A 87 2.57 0.02 4.18
N ASP A 88 3.00 -0.44 3.02
CA ASP A 88 2.21 -1.34 2.20
C ASP A 88 1.74 -2.56 2.99
N ASN A 89 0.50 -2.95 2.72
CA ASN A 89 -0.07 -4.17 3.29
C ASN A 89 0.33 -5.37 2.45
N SER A 90 1.01 -6.33 3.06
CA SER A 90 1.42 -7.58 2.43
C SER A 90 0.27 -8.42 1.85
N ASP A 91 -0.95 -8.18 2.33
CA ASP A 91 -2.16 -8.86 1.83
C ASP A 91 -2.78 -8.15 0.62
N ASN A 92 -2.33 -6.95 0.26
CA ASN A 92 -2.92 -6.19 -0.85
C ASN A 92 -2.14 -6.32 -2.15
N LEU A 93 -2.90 -6.37 -3.24
CA LEU A 93 -2.46 -5.95 -4.57
C LEU A 93 -2.98 -4.52 -4.81
N TYR A 94 -2.08 -3.63 -5.17
CA TYR A 94 -2.40 -2.23 -5.44
C TYR A 94 -2.34 -1.98 -6.94
N LEU A 95 -3.50 -1.75 -7.54
CA LEU A 95 -3.62 -1.41 -8.96
C LEU A 95 -3.99 0.07 -9.10
N SER A 96 -3.49 0.72 -10.13
CA SER A 96 -3.80 2.11 -10.41
C SER A 96 -3.78 2.40 -11.91
N ALA A 97 -4.70 3.25 -12.35
CA ALA A 97 -4.70 3.82 -13.69
C ALA A 97 -4.83 5.34 -13.63
N ALA A 98 -4.09 6.04 -14.49
CA ALA A 98 -4.22 7.48 -14.66
C ALA A 98 -5.53 7.79 -15.40
N ILE A 99 -6.23 8.82 -14.97
CA ILE A 99 -7.46 9.33 -15.58
C ILE A 99 -7.43 10.86 -15.68
N ASP A 100 -8.19 11.41 -16.60
CA ASP A 100 -8.64 12.80 -16.58
C ASP A 100 -10.02 12.82 -15.91
N GLY A 101 -10.12 13.36 -14.71
CA GLY A 101 -11.36 13.33 -13.93
C GLY A 101 -12.49 14.16 -14.54
N GLU A 102 -12.25 14.96 -15.58
CA GLU A 102 -13.27 15.66 -16.38
C GLU A 102 -13.81 14.79 -17.54
N ALA A 103 -13.16 13.65 -17.82
CA ALA A 103 -13.57 12.70 -18.84
C ALA A 103 -14.36 11.52 -18.26
N SER A 104 -14.91 10.67 -19.12
CA SER A 104 -15.65 9.47 -18.73
C SER A 104 -14.89 8.21 -19.11
N TYR A 105 -14.85 7.26 -18.18
CA TYR A 105 -14.16 5.96 -18.34
C TYR A 105 -15.08 4.81 -17.96
N ARG A 106 -14.77 3.64 -18.50
CA ARG A 106 -15.38 2.38 -18.12
C ARG A 106 -14.33 1.42 -17.66
N VAL A 107 -14.47 0.98 -16.39
CA VAL A 107 -13.72 -0.15 -15.84
C VAL A 107 -14.55 -1.40 -16.03
N ARG A 108 -13.97 -2.47 -16.59
CA ARG A 108 -14.58 -3.80 -16.72
C ARG A 108 -13.82 -4.78 -15.88
N CYS A 109 -14.54 -5.59 -15.14
CA CYS A 109 -13.99 -6.57 -14.23
C CYS A 109 -14.65 -7.92 -14.40
N GLN A 110 -13.85 -8.97 -14.18
CA GLN A 110 -14.32 -10.34 -14.00
C GLN A 110 -13.78 -10.86 -12.66
N ALA A 111 -14.68 -11.18 -11.75
CA ALA A 111 -14.37 -11.79 -10.47
C ALA A 111 -14.56 -13.31 -10.51
N ALA A 112 -13.73 -14.04 -9.77
CA ALA A 112 -14.01 -15.41 -9.38
C ALA A 112 -15.23 -15.45 -8.43
N ASP A 113 -15.43 -16.49 -7.62
CA ASP A 113 -16.55 -16.56 -6.67
C ASP A 113 -16.51 -15.37 -5.68
N PHE A 114 -17.42 -14.42 -5.87
CA PHE A 114 -17.53 -13.17 -5.11
C PHE A 114 -18.63 -13.18 -4.04
N ARG A 115 -19.34 -14.31 -3.82
CA ARG A 115 -20.54 -14.40 -2.96
C ARG A 115 -20.30 -13.93 -1.52
N HIS A 116 -19.08 -14.06 -1.01
CA HIS A 116 -18.71 -13.53 0.31
C HIS A 116 -18.83 -12.01 0.42
N TRP A 117 -18.66 -11.25 -0.67
CA TRP A 117 -18.92 -9.80 -0.67
C TRP A 117 -20.42 -9.50 -0.41
N GLN A 118 -21.29 -10.46 -0.71
CA GLN A 118 -22.74 -10.40 -0.47
C GLN A 118 -23.15 -11.13 0.82
N GLY A 119 -22.21 -11.46 1.72
CA GLY A 119 -22.47 -12.14 2.98
C GLY A 119 -22.77 -13.65 2.86
N GLN A 120 -22.47 -14.27 1.70
CA GLN A 120 -22.67 -15.70 1.46
C GLN A 120 -21.36 -16.48 1.65
N VAL A 121 -21.47 -17.80 1.77
CA VAL A 121 -20.31 -18.68 1.96
C VAL A 121 -19.46 -18.77 0.70
N GLN A 122 -18.15 -18.59 0.85
CA GLN A 122 -17.16 -18.77 -0.22
C GLN A 122 -17.06 -20.25 -0.67
N GLN A 123 -16.69 -20.41 -1.93
CA GLN A 123 -16.25 -21.69 -2.50
C GLN A 123 -14.73 -21.68 -2.77
N LYS A 124 -14.22 -22.80 -3.30
CA LYS A 124 -12.84 -22.86 -3.80
C LYS A 124 -12.68 -21.88 -4.98
N LYS A 125 -11.52 -21.21 -5.07
CA LYS A 125 -11.22 -20.17 -6.07
C LYS A 125 -12.14 -18.96 -5.96
N SER A 126 -12.14 -18.34 -4.81
CA SER A 126 -12.88 -17.11 -4.54
C SER A 126 -12.16 -15.87 -5.11
N ALA A 127 -12.92 -14.81 -5.30
CA ALA A 127 -12.40 -13.47 -5.50
C ALA A 127 -11.59 -13.02 -4.25
N PRO A 128 -10.82 -11.91 -4.30
CA PRO A 128 -10.14 -11.37 -3.14
C PRO A 128 -11.10 -11.19 -1.96
N TRP A 129 -10.59 -11.32 -0.74
CA TRP A 129 -11.39 -11.17 0.48
C TRP A 129 -12.16 -9.85 0.50
N TYR A 130 -11.50 -8.80 0.05
CA TYR A 130 -12.06 -7.46 -0.05
C TYR A 130 -11.53 -6.78 -1.30
N VAL A 131 -12.37 -5.98 -1.95
CA VAL A 131 -11.97 -5.13 -3.05
C VAL A 131 -12.54 -3.73 -2.84
N ILE A 132 -11.77 -2.71 -3.19
CA ILE A 132 -12.25 -1.33 -3.22
C ILE A 132 -11.65 -0.58 -4.41
N PHE A 133 -12.50 0.18 -5.09
CA PHE A 133 -12.15 1.14 -6.12
C PHE A 133 -12.30 2.54 -5.54
N THR A 134 -11.28 3.38 -5.67
CA THR A 134 -11.31 4.76 -5.16
C THR A 134 -10.67 5.69 -6.18
N ALA A 135 -11.39 6.73 -6.59
CA ALA A 135 -10.81 7.83 -7.36
C ALA A 135 -10.01 8.73 -6.40
N ILE A 136 -8.80 9.15 -6.80
CA ILE A 136 -7.96 10.04 -6.00
C ILE A 136 -7.40 11.18 -6.86
N THR A 137 -7.12 12.32 -6.23
CA THR A 137 -6.54 13.48 -6.93
C THR A 137 -5.07 13.28 -7.23
N HIS A 138 -4.28 12.73 -6.29
CA HIS A 138 -2.84 12.49 -6.42
C HIS A 138 -2.39 11.40 -5.44
N TYR A 139 -1.21 10.83 -5.65
CA TYR A 139 -0.61 9.95 -4.67
C TYR A 139 -0.04 10.74 -3.49
N THR A 140 -0.14 10.15 -2.30
CA THR A 140 0.48 10.72 -1.08
C THR A 140 1.99 10.86 -1.29
N GLY A 141 2.50 12.05 -0.99
CA GLY A 141 3.91 12.38 -1.13
C GLY A 141 4.30 13.04 -2.46
N ASP A 142 3.37 13.19 -3.41
CA ASP A 142 3.66 13.80 -4.71
C ASP A 142 4.01 15.30 -4.62
N SER A 143 3.55 16.02 -3.59
CA SER A 143 3.95 17.42 -3.34
C SER A 143 5.32 17.55 -2.69
N GLY A 144 5.81 16.51 -2.02
CA GLY A 144 6.99 16.54 -1.15
C GLY A 144 6.76 17.25 0.19
N GLU A 145 5.52 17.58 0.56
CA GLU A 145 5.16 18.39 1.71
C GLU A 145 4.24 17.64 2.68
N LEU A 146 4.59 17.59 3.98
CA LEU A 146 3.76 16.94 5.01
C LEU A 146 2.37 17.57 5.19
N ALA A 147 2.14 18.76 4.63
CA ALA A 147 0.82 19.40 4.63
C ALA A 147 -0.27 18.54 3.98
N GLU A 148 0.10 17.58 3.11
CA GLU A 148 -0.83 16.60 2.57
C GLU A 148 -1.52 15.74 3.65
N LEU A 149 -0.95 15.63 4.85
CA LEU A 149 -1.43 14.74 5.92
C LEU A 149 -2.11 15.48 7.07
N THR A 150 -2.59 16.70 6.86
CA THR A 150 -3.37 17.39 7.90
C THR A 150 -4.68 16.63 8.17
N PRO A 151 -5.24 16.73 9.40
CA PRO A 151 -6.45 15.97 9.78
C PRO A 151 -7.67 16.21 8.91
N VAL A 152 -7.74 17.37 8.24
CA VAL A 152 -8.85 17.75 7.35
C VAL A 152 -8.53 17.44 5.88
N THR A 153 -7.33 16.98 5.56
CA THR A 153 -6.95 16.70 4.17
C THR A 153 -7.61 15.41 3.69
N THR A 154 -8.19 15.47 2.52
CA THR A 154 -8.58 14.29 1.75
C THR A 154 -8.11 14.47 0.31
N ASN A 155 -7.60 13.40 -0.29
CA ASN A 155 -7.38 13.31 -1.72
C ASN A 155 -8.30 12.26 -2.37
N ASN A 156 -9.25 11.70 -1.59
CA ASN A 156 -10.20 10.70 -2.06
C ASN A 156 -11.40 11.40 -2.72
N GLY A 157 -11.77 10.91 -3.92
CA GLY A 157 -13.04 11.17 -4.56
C GLY A 157 -14.07 10.10 -4.23
N GLY A 158 -14.88 9.72 -5.22
CA GLY A 158 -15.84 8.62 -5.06
C GLY A 158 -15.16 7.28 -4.86
N SER A 159 -15.84 6.37 -4.17
CA SER A 159 -15.38 4.99 -3.97
C SER A 159 -16.54 3.99 -4.01
N LEU A 160 -16.22 2.73 -4.36
CA LEU A 160 -17.10 1.57 -4.26
C LEU A 160 -16.29 0.37 -3.76
N ASP A 161 -16.81 -0.33 -2.78
CA ASP A 161 -16.25 -1.61 -2.34
C ASP A 161 -17.10 -2.81 -2.82
N GLY A 162 -16.58 -4.02 -2.60
CA GLY A 162 -17.22 -5.26 -3.06
C GLY A 162 -18.66 -5.43 -2.59
N THR A 163 -19.04 -4.90 -1.41
CA THR A 163 -20.39 -5.02 -0.84
C THR A 163 -21.41 -4.12 -1.55
N GLN A 164 -20.92 -3.06 -2.20
CA GLN A 164 -21.73 -2.06 -2.90
C GLN A 164 -21.86 -2.35 -4.40
N LEU A 165 -20.99 -3.22 -4.93
CA LEU A 165 -20.96 -3.51 -6.36
C LEU A 165 -22.19 -4.30 -6.82
N LYS A 166 -22.75 -3.89 -7.93
CA LYS A 166 -23.71 -4.66 -8.73
C LYS A 166 -22.92 -5.57 -9.65
N ILE A 167 -23.01 -6.85 -9.43
CA ILE A 167 -22.23 -7.89 -10.11
C ILE A 167 -23.18 -8.89 -10.73
N ASP A 168 -22.95 -9.26 -11.97
CA ASP A 168 -23.73 -10.30 -12.66
C ASP A 168 -23.44 -11.70 -12.06
N ASP A 169 -24.35 -12.64 -12.25
CA ASP A 169 -24.23 -14.01 -11.70
C ASP A 169 -22.94 -14.73 -12.14
N ASN A 170 -22.40 -14.36 -13.29
CA ASN A 170 -21.16 -14.92 -13.82
C ASN A 170 -19.88 -14.22 -13.26
N GLY A 171 -20.03 -13.23 -12.37
CA GLY A 171 -18.94 -12.48 -11.78
C GLY A 171 -18.48 -11.28 -12.60
N SER A 172 -19.10 -10.97 -13.74
CA SER A 172 -18.78 -9.76 -14.52
C SER A 172 -19.42 -8.52 -13.92
N PHE A 173 -18.72 -7.38 -14.00
CA PHE A 173 -19.28 -6.08 -13.66
C PHE A 173 -18.53 -4.94 -14.35
N GLU A 174 -19.22 -3.81 -14.49
CA GLU A 174 -18.65 -2.59 -15.02
C GLU A 174 -18.80 -1.45 -14.00
N ILE A 175 -17.86 -0.51 -13.99
CA ILE A 175 -17.93 0.74 -13.21
C ILE A 175 -17.78 1.91 -14.18
N LEU A 176 -18.73 2.83 -14.16
CA LEU A 176 -18.63 4.11 -14.85
C LEU A 176 -17.90 5.10 -13.95
N LEU A 177 -16.82 5.70 -14.45
CA LEU A 177 -16.15 6.84 -13.83
C LEU A 177 -16.52 8.09 -14.64
N ALA A 178 -17.00 9.14 -13.99
CA ALA A 178 -17.29 10.42 -14.64
C ALA A 178 -17.41 11.54 -13.59
N PRO A 179 -17.25 12.84 -13.99
CA PRO A 179 -17.42 13.98 -13.08
C PRO A 179 -18.84 14.08 -12.51
N GLU A 180 -19.84 13.63 -13.27
CA GLU A 180 -21.25 13.64 -12.88
C GLU A 180 -21.94 12.32 -13.25
N LYS A 181 -22.82 11.84 -12.37
CA LYS A 181 -23.60 10.65 -12.65
C LYS A 181 -24.70 10.96 -13.66
N PRO A 182 -24.77 10.23 -14.81
CA PRO A 182 -25.87 10.40 -15.75
C PRO A 182 -27.25 10.16 -15.09
N GLN A 183 -28.25 10.97 -15.45
CA GLN A 183 -29.55 11.03 -14.76
C GLN A 183 -30.23 9.66 -14.57
N ASP A 184 -30.21 8.80 -15.59
CA ASP A 184 -30.88 7.49 -15.57
C ASP A 184 -29.91 6.31 -15.36
N TYR A 185 -28.67 6.58 -15.00
CA TYR A 185 -27.68 5.52 -14.82
C TYR A 185 -27.88 4.75 -13.53
N GLN A 186 -28.13 3.45 -13.63
CA GLN A 186 -28.37 2.56 -12.51
C GLN A 186 -27.22 1.60 -12.19
N GLY A 187 -26.13 1.63 -12.98
CA GLY A 187 -24.96 0.78 -12.79
C GLY A 187 -24.03 1.26 -11.67
N ASN A 188 -22.89 0.61 -11.52
CA ASN A 188 -21.84 1.04 -10.59
C ASN A 188 -21.23 2.36 -11.08
N PHE A 189 -21.12 3.33 -10.20
CA PHE A 189 -20.67 4.68 -10.52
C PHE A 189 -19.68 5.20 -9.48
N ILE A 190 -18.58 5.78 -9.95
CA ILE A 190 -17.63 6.51 -9.10
C ILE A 190 -17.51 7.93 -9.64
N CYS A 191 -17.79 8.91 -8.79
CA CYS A 191 -17.60 10.32 -9.10
C CYS A 191 -16.11 10.68 -9.10
N THR A 192 -15.64 11.29 -10.18
CA THR A 192 -14.24 11.72 -10.38
C THR A 192 -14.03 13.20 -10.06
N LYS A 193 -15.11 13.94 -9.78
CA LYS A 193 -15.06 15.35 -9.38
C LYS A 193 -15.84 15.53 -8.10
N THR A 194 -15.17 15.98 -7.05
CA THR A 194 -15.76 16.22 -5.72
C THR A 194 -15.46 17.63 -5.26
N ALA A 195 -16.13 18.11 -4.22
CA ALA A 195 -15.81 19.36 -3.57
C ALA A 195 -15.33 19.11 -2.14
N HIS A 196 -14.24 19.73 -1.76
CA HIS A 196 -13.74 19.71 -0.39
C HIS A 196 -13.47 21.15 0.06
N GLU A 197 -14.03 21.55 1.22
CA GLU A 197 -13.93 22.91 1.74
C GLU A 197 -14.30 24.01 0.71
N GLY A 198 -15.30 23.72 -0.15
CA GLY A 198 -15.77 24.65 -1.18
C GLY A 198 -14.87 24.79 -2.40
N LYS A 199 -13.86 23.93 -2.54
CA LYS A 199 -12.99 23.86 -3.72
C LYS A 199 -13.26 22.59 -4.49
N ASP A 200 -13.37 22.71 -5.82
CA ASP A 200 -13.46 21.54 -6.70
C ASP A 200 -12.15 20.75 -6.64
N GLN A 201 -12.29 19.43 -6.50
CA GLN A 201 -11.21 18.46 -6.58
C GLN A 201 -11.48 17.53 -7.76
N VAL A 202 -10.56 17.50 -8.72
CA VAL A 202 -10.59 16.61 -9.88
C VAL A 202 -9.64 15.45 -9.66
N CYS A 203 -10.13 14.23 -9.77
CA CYS A 203 -9.33 13.03 -9.57
C CYS A 203 -8.50 12.71 -10.82
N ASN A 204 -7.23 12.39 -10.61
CA ASN A 204 -6.29 12.06 -11.68
C ASN A 204 -5.95 10.57 -11.73
N TYR A 205 -6.45 9.78 -10.78
CA TYR A 205 -6.22 8.35 -10.72
C TYR A 205 -7.46 7.60 -10.24
N ILE A 206 -7.61 6.37 -10.73
CA ILE A 206 -8.46 5.34 -10.12
C ILE A 206 -7.56 4.26 -9.54
N ILE A 207 -7.73 3.95 -8.26
CA ILE A 207 -7.03 2.89 -7.54
C ILE A 207 -7.98 1.73 -7.33
N CYS A 208 -7.52 0.50 -7.59
CA CYS A 208 -8.15 -0.72 -7.13
C CYS A 208 -7.25 -1.41 -6.12
N ARG A 209 -7.77 -1.72 -4.94
CA ARG A 209 -7.10 -2.55 -3.95
C ARG A 209 -7.80 -3.89 -3.85
N GLU A 210 -7.04 -4.94 -4.06
CA GLU A 210 -7.47 -6.31 -3.85
C GLU A 210 -6.78 -6.85 -2.61
N LEU A 211 -7.54 -7.15 -1.57
CA LEU A 211 -7.02 -7.66 -0.31
C LEU A 211 -7.28 -9.16 -0.25
N PHE A 212 -6.23 -9.93 -0.03
CA PHE A 212 -6.25 -11.38 0.06
C PHE A 212 -6.09 -11.82 1.52
N ALA A 213 -7.08 -12.54 2.05
CA ALA A 213 -6.97 -13.14 3.38
C ALA A 213 -6.60 -14.62 3.28
N ASN A 214 -7.26 -15.37 2.43
CA ASN A 214 -6.91 -16.76 2.15
C ASN A 214 -6.00 -16.87 0.91
N TRP A 215 -4.69 -16.91 1.16
CA TRP A 215 -3.68 -16.93 0.10
C TRP A 215 -3.66 -18.22 -0.72
N GLU A 216 -4.32 -19.29 -0.29
CA GLU A 216 -4.41 -20.55 -1.03
C GLU A 216 -5.48 -20.51 -2.13
N THR A 217 -6.61 -19.86 -1.87
CA THR A 217 -7.81 -19.99 -2.70
C THR A 217 -8.21 -18.73 -3.44
N GLU A 218 -7.83 -17.55 -2.95
CA GLU A 218 -8.24 -16.29 -3.53
C GLU A 218 -7.44 -15.92 -4.79
N GLN A 219 -8.12 -15.30 -5.75
CA GLN A 219 -7.59 -14.93 -7.06
C GLN A 219 -7.90 -13.47 -7.35
N SER A 220 -6.98 -12.79 -8.03
CA SER A 220 -7.15 -11.42 -8.51
C SER A 220 -8.31 -11.32 -9.51
N LEU A 221 -8.86 -10.12 -9.61
CA LEU A 221 -9.78 -9.75 -10.69
C LEU A 221 -9.05 -9.76 -12.04
N ASP A 222 -9.77 -10.09 -13.10
CA ASP A 222 -9.42 -9.63 -14.43
C ASP A 222 -10.01 -8.22 -14.59
N ILE A 223 -9.15 -7.23 -14.87
CA ILE A 223 -9.52 -5.82 -14.83
C ILE A 223 -8.95 -5.06 -16.02
N ASN A 224 -9.79 -4.25 -16.66
CA ASN A 224 -9.34 -3.31 -17.68
C ASN A 224 -10.10 -1.97 -17.58
N ILE A 225 -9.56 -0.94 -18.23
CA ILE A 225 -10.14 0.41 -18.26
C ILE A 225 -10.01 0.99 -19.67
N VAL A 226 -11.02 1.72 -20.09
CA VAL A 226 -11.01 2.48 -21.35
C VAL A 226 -11.62 3.87 -21.15
N ARG A 227 -11.07 4.88 -21.79
CA ARG A 227 -11.67 6.20 -21.92
C ARG A 227 -12.74 6.15 -23.01
N LEU A 228 -13.97 6.58 -22.71
CA LEU A 228 -15.12 6.28 -23.55
C LEU A 228 -15.11 7.01 -24.89
N ASP A 229 -14.57 8.22 -24.95
CA ASP A 229 -14.44 9.02 -26.17
C ASP A 229 -13.20 8.65 -27.02
N LYS A 230 -12.36 7.70 -26.53
CA LYS A 230 -11.12 7.25 -27.19
C LYS A 230 -11.15 5.80 -27.66
N VAL A 231 -12.25 5.12 -27.48
CA VAL A 231 -12.35 3.69 -27.83
C VAL A 231 -12.13 3.49 -29.34
N GLY A 232 -11.10 2.71 -29.67
CA GLY A 232 -10.73 2.39 -31.06
C GLY A 232 -9.87 3.45 -31.75
N GLU A 233 -9.53 4.54 -31.08
CA GLU A 233 -8.55 5.51 -31.59
C GLU A 233 -7.12 5.00 -31.41
N PRO A 234 -6.20 5.27 -32.35
CA PRO A 234 -4.80 4.96 -32.19
C PRO A 234 -4.12 5.97 -31.28
N GLN A 235 -3.19 5.50 -30.45
CA GLN A 235 -2.35 6.40 -29.64
C GLN A 235 -1.43 7.25 -30.56
N PRO A 236 -1.32 8.58 -30.34
CA PRO A 236 -0.40 9.41 -31.10
C PRO A 236 1.05 8.96 -30.96
N PRO A 237 1.88 9.14 -32.01
CA PRO A 237 3.30 8.87 -31.91
C PRO A 237 3.99 9.72 -30.84
N LEU A 238 4.96 9.12 -30.12
CA LEU A 238 5.76 9.82 -29.11
C LEU A 238 6.51 11.02 -29.69
N SER A 239 6.36 12.18 -29.06
CA SER A 239 7.03 13.43 -29.47
C SER A 239 8.24 13.77 -28.59
N VAL A 240 9.17 14.57 -29.12
CA VAL A 240 10.33 15.11 -28.39
C VAL A 240 9.88 15.86 -27.13
N ASN A 241 8.87 16.72 -27.25
CA ASN A 241 8.35 17.51 -26.12
C ASN A 241 7.77 16.63 -25.02
N GLN A 242 7.08 15.56 -25.38
CA GLN A 242 6.55 14.60 -24.41
C GLN A 242 7.67 13.87 -23.67
N VAL A 243 8.71 13.42 -24.38
CA VAL A 243 9.88 12.77 -23.73
C VAL A 243 10.57 13.73 -22.76
N LYS A 244 10.77 15.00 -23.16
CA LYS A 244 11.36 16.03 -22.27
C LYS A 244 10.51 16.23 -21.01
N ALA A 245 9.21 16.35 -21.15
CA ALA A 245 8.28 16.50 -20.03
C ALA A 245 8.30 15.26 -19.10
N ASN A 246 8.30 14.07 -19.69
CA ASN A 246 8.37 12.82 -18.93
C ASN A 246 9.68 12.69 -18.14
N LEU A 247 10.83 13.01 -18.75
CA LEU A 247 12.11 13.01 -18.05
C LEU A 247 12.14 14.01 -16.88
N ALA A 248 11.59 15.20 -17.07
CA ALA A 248 11.48 16.21 -15.99
C ALA A 248 10.59 15.67 -14.84
N ARG A 249 9.44 15.09 -15.17
CA ARG A 249 8.48 14.50 -14.21
C ARG A 249 9.11 13.36 -13.39
N VAL A 250 9.92 12.48 -14.01
CA VAL A 250 10.63 11.43 -13.26
C VAL A 250 11.45 12.03 -12.12
N GLY A 251 12.27 13.04 -12.42
CA GLY A 251 13.14 13.66 -11.41
C GLY A 251 12.35 14.36 -10.31
N GLU A 252 11.25 15.01 -10.64
CA GLU A 252 10.36 15.70 -9.69
C GLU A 252 9.68 14.72 -8.73
N LEU A 253 9.12 13.63 -9.27
CA LEU A 253 8.46 12.61 -8.47
C LEU A 253 9.43 11.92 -7.49
N VAL A 254 10.65 11.59 -7.95
CA VAL A 254 11.64 10.94 -7.08
C VAL A 254 12.07 11.88 -5.95
N ASP A 255 12.39 13.14 -6.26
CA ASP A 255 12.80 14.13 -5.25
C ASP A 255 11.67 14.39 -4.23
N ALA A 256 10.45 14.59 -4.69
CA ALA A 256 9.29 14.82 -3.83
C ALA A 256 9.03 13.65 -2.87
N GLN A 257 8.96 12.42 -3.41
CA GLN A 257 8.68 11.24 -2.62
C GLN A 257 9.78 10.95 -1.58
N MET A 258 11.07 11.06 -1.97
CA MET A 258 12.17 10.83 -1.03
C MET A 258 12.15 11.82 0.14
N ARG A 259 11.91 13.10 -0.11
CA ARG A 259 11.80 14.11 0.95
C ARG A 259 10.58 13.91 1.84
N PHE A 260 9.42 13.71 1.24
CA PHE A 260 8.16 13.52 1.95
C PHE A 260 8.27 12.38 2.97
N TRP A 261 8.74 11.20 2.54
CA TRP A 261 8.79 10.04 3.42
C TRP A 261 9.88 10.14 4.48
N ASN A 262 11.02 10.77 4.19
CA ASN A 262 11.99 11.07 5.22
C ASN A 262 11.42 11.98 6.31
N ASP A 263 10.77 13.07 5.92
CA ASP A 263 10.13 13.99 6.87
C ASP A 263 8.99 13.31 7.65
N PHE A 264 8.21 12.48 6.98
CA PHE A 264 7.13 11.73 7.60
C PHE A 264 7.65 10.75 8.66
N PHE A 265 8.61 9.89 8.29
CA PHE A 265 9.16 8.91 9.22
C PHE A 265 9.94 9.56 10.36
N ALA A 266 10.75 10.57 10.10
CA ALA A 266 11.41 11.32 11.16
C ALA A 266 10.41 11.92 12.15
N THR A 267 9.34 12.51 11.63
CA THR A 267 8.27 13.10 12.46
C THR A 267 7.59 12.05 13.36
N ILE A 268 7.30 10.88 12.81
CA ILE A 268 6.70 9.78 13.58
C ILE A 268 7.65 9.27 14.67
N LEU A 269 8.94 9.13 14.33
CA LEU A 269 9.96 8.61 15.25
C LEU A 269 10.25 9.58 16.40
N ASP A 270 10.20 10.88 16.14
CA ASP A 270 10.37 11.92 17.17
C ASP A 270 9.10 12.20 18.00
N GLY A 271 8.06 11.38 17.84
CA GLY A 271 6.80 11.59 18.54
C GLY A 271 6.05 12.84 18.09
N TYR A 272 6.21 13.21 16.82
CA TYR A 272 5.67 14.40 16.15
C TYR A 272 6.23 15.76 16.64
N GLY A 273 7.11 15.86 17.63
CA GLY A 273 7.79 17.09 18.03
C GLY A 273 6.97 18.36 17.86
N ASP A 274 7.48 19.32 17.09
CA ASP A 274 6.80 20.57 16.68
C ASP A 274 6.08 20.46 15.32
N SER A 275 5.92 19.27 14.76
CA SER A 275 5.24 19.04 13.48
C SER A 275 3.77 19.48 13.51
N PRO A 276 3.24 20.03 12.39
CA PRO A 276 1.79 20.26 12.24
C PRO A 276 0.96 18.96 12.32
N LEU A 277 1.59 17.78 12.20
CA LEU A 277 0.97 16.47 12.43
C LEU A 277 0.86 16.12 13.93
N LYS A 278 1.11 17.04 14.83
CA LYS A 278 0.97 16.89 16.28
C LYS A 278 -0.48 16.59 16.68
N THR A 279 -0.96 15.47 16.20
CA THR A 279 -2.27 14.93 16.52
C THR A 279 -2.09 13.59 17.23
N SER A 280 -3.12 13.09 17.82
CA SER A 280 -3.27 11.95 18.72
C SER A 280 -2.58 10.61 18.35
N VAL A 281 -1.75 10.54 17.33
CA VAL A 281 -1.19 9.28 16.77
C VAL A 281 0.34 9.28 16.77
N ALA A 282 0.98 10.00 17.70
CA ALA A 282 2.43 9.88 17.90
C ALA A 282 2.80 8.43 18.19
N PHE A 283 3.88 7.93 17.57
CA PHE A 283 4.42 6.64 17.99
C PHE A 283 4.99 6.81 19.40
N PRO A 284 4.60 5.95 20.32
CA PRO A 284 5.31 5.84 21.59
C PRO A 284 6.73 5.35 21.31
N GLY A 285 7.60 5.40 22.31
CA GLY A 285 8.98 4.93 22.15
C GLY A 285 9.10 3.48 21.68
N PRO A 286 10.32 2.99 21.41
CA PRO A 286 10.54 1.63 20.93
C PRO A 286 9.87 0.56 21.78
N ASN A 287 9.39 -0.50 21.16
CA ASN A 287 8.68 -1.62 21.77
C ASN A 287 7.34 -1.23 22.41
N GLN A 288 6.72 -0.19 21.89
CA GLN A 288 5.37 0.24 22.23
C GLN A 288 4.57 0.49 20.94
N LEU A 289 3.25 0.47 21.07
CA LEU A 289 2.32 0.74 19.98
C LEU A 289 1.36 1.85 20.38
N ASN A 290 1.00 2.71 19.42
CA ASN A 290 -0.09 3.63 19.66
C ASN A 290 -1.43 2.87 19.80
N GLN A 291 -2.35 3.42 20.56
CA GLN A 291 -3.67 2.82 20.68
C GLN A 291 -4.39 2.81 19.33
N PRO A 292 -5.18 1.76 19.05
CA PRO A 292 -5.97 1.67 17.83
C PRO A 292 -6.89 2.88 17.63
N ALA A 293 -6.80 3.50 16.45
CA ALA A 293 -7.57 4.70 16.11
C ALA A 293 -7.92 4.72 14.60
N PRO A 294 -8.99 5.41 14.22
CA PRO A 294 -9.26 5.70 12.80
C PRO A 294 -8.16 6.61 12.22
N PRO A 295 -7.98 6.63 10.88
CA PRO A 295 -7.00 7.49 10.24
C PRO A 295 -7.34 8.97 10.46
N THR A 296 -6.31 9.79 10.72
CA THR A 296 -6.48 11.24 10.93
C THR A 296 -6.69 12.00 9.62
N ALA A 297 -6.16 11.50 8.51
CA ALA A 297 -6.35 12.03 7.17
C ALA A 297 -6.88 10.92 6.24
N GLN A 298 -7.78 11.29 5.33
CA GLN A 298 -8.34 10.37 4.33
C GLN A 298 -7.55 10.48 3.02
N VAL A 299 -6.32 9.98 3.04
CA VAL A 299 -5.42 9.99 1.89
C VAL A 299 -5.05 8.58 1.48
N GLY A 300 -4.64 8.42 0.23
CA GLY A 300 -4.21 7.13 -0.30
C GLY A 300 -5.30 6.05 -0.23
N ALA A 301 -6.57 6.41 -0.42
CA ALA A 301 -7.75 5.55 -0.33
C ALA A 301 -7.97 4.91 1.07
N ALA A 302 -7.48 5.54 2.15
CA ALA A 302 -7.84 5.13 3.51
C ALA A 302 -9.33 5.39 3.77
N GLN A 303 -10.01 4.42 4.40
CA GLN A 303 -11.43 4.52 4.76
C GLN A 303 -11.59 4.90 6.23
N ALA A 304 -12.59 5.70 6.54
CA ALA A 304 -12.87 6.13 7.91
C ALA A 304 -13.24 4.97 8.87
N THR A 305 -13.72 3.86 8.32
CA THR A 305 -14.05 2.65 9.09
C THR A 305 -12.85 1.74 9.36
N ASN A 306 -11.68 2.05 8.80
CA ASN A 306 -10.45 1.34 9.10
C ASN A 306 -9.84 1.87 10.40
N ILE A 307 -9.40 0.94 11.25
CA ILE A 307 -8.70 1.24 12.49
C ILE A 307 -7.24 0.83 12.31
N TYR A 308 -6.32 1.64 12.80
CA TYR A 308 -4.89 1.41 12.68
C TYR A 308 -4.19 1.52 14.03
N SER A 309 -3.14 0.74 14.18
CA SER A 309 -2.13 0.89 15.21
C SER A 309 -0.76 0.64 14.61
N GLY A 310 0.23 1.36 15.08
CA GLY A 310 1.61 1.20 14.62
C GLY A 310 2.61 1.53 15.72
N GLY A 311 3.85 1.21 15.47
CA GLY A 311 4.95 1.49 16.36
C GLY A 311 6.26 0.95 15.83
N MET A 312 7.31 1.10 16.63
CA MET A 312 8.63 0.55 16.35
C MET A 312 8.95 -0.56 17.32
N TYR A 313 9.64 -1.57 16.82
CA TYR A 313 10.36 -2.50 17.68
C TYR A 313 11.87 -2.25 17.60
N ALA A 314 12.55 -2.52 18.74
CA ALA A 314 14.00 -2.57 18.84
C ALA A 314 14.34 -3.74 19.77
N LEU A 315 14.88 -4.82 19.19
CA LEU A 315 15.10 -6.09 19.88
C LEU A 315 16.56 -6.51 19.74
N ALA A 316 17.18 -6.90 20.86
CA ALA A 316 18.43 -7.62 20.85
C ALA A 316 18.20 -9.06 20.32
N GLU A 317 19.29 -9.77 19.97
CA GLU A 317 19.22 -11.11 19.40
C GLU A 317 18.46 -12.13 20.26
N ASP A 318 18.52 -11.98 21.58
CA ASP A 318 17.88 -12.83 22.58
C ASP A 318 16.54 -12.28 23.10
N GLU A 319 15.98 -11.25 22.47
CA GLU A 319 14.73 -10.60 22.85
C GLU A 319 13.60 -10.89 21.88
N ALA A 320 12.38 -10.87 22.40
CA ALA A 320 11.14 -10.95 21.63
C ALA A 320 10.13 -9.92 22.13
N LEU A 321 9.20 -9.54 21.25
CA LEU A 321 8.07 -8.68 21.57
C LEU A 321 6.78 -9.49 21.44
N ILE A 322 5.99 -9.52 22.50
CA ILE A 322 4.67 -10.15 22.50
C ILE A 322 3.63 -9.03 22.41
N ILE A 323 2.78 -9.10 21.39
CA ILE A 323 1.63 -8.20 21.20
C ILE A 323 0.38 -9.02 21.48
N GLU A 324 -0.34 -8.68 22.54
CA GLU A 324 -1.64 -9.24 22.84
C GLU A 324 -2.72 -8.26 22.40
N GLN A 325 -3.71 -8.75 21.65
CA GLN A 325 -4.84 -7.93 21.23
C GLN A 325 -6.17 -8.53 21.66
N THR A 326 -7.08 -7.65 22.08
CA THR A 326 -8.49 -7.94 22.32
C THR A 326 -9.32 -7.24 21.25
N ILE A 327 -10.20 -7.99 20.57
CA ILE A 327 -11.02 -7.49 19.47
C ILE A 327 -12.48 -7.65 19.88
N PRO A 328 -13.12 -6.62 20.48
CA PRO A 328 -14.49 -6.72 21.02
C PRO A 328 -15.55 -6.81 19.92
N VAL A 329 -15.30 -6.18 18.77
CA VAL A 329 -16.17 -6.23 17.59
C VAL A 329 -15.40 -6.93 16.47
N THR A 330 -15.95 -7.99 15.91
CA THR A 330 -15.30 -8.76 14.85
C THR A 330 -15.14 -7.92 13.58
N PRO A 331 -13.92 -7.64 13.14
CA PRO A 331 -13.66 -6.92 11.88
C PRO A 331 -13.87 -7.85 10.67
N ASN A 332 -14.15 -7.28 9.52
CA ASN A 332 -14.14 -8.02 8.25
C ASN A 332 -12.75 -8.55 7.93
N TYR A 333 -11.72 -7.78 8.29
CA TYR A 333 -10.34 -8.14 8.08
C TYR A 333 -9.47 -7.57 9.20
N THR A 334 -8.47 -8.33 9.62
CA THR A 334 -7.36 -7.83 10.41
C THR A 334 -6.05 -8.36 9.87
N GLY A 335 -5.02 -7.52 9.92
CA GLY A 335 -3.67 -7.89 9.50
C GLY A 335 -2.60 -7.13 10.25
N ILE A 336 -1.48 -7.80 10.49
CA ILE A 336 -0.26 -7.24 11.04
C ILE A 336 0.88 -7.51 10.07
N ASN A 337 1.71 -6.52 9.80
CA ASN A 337 2.94 -6.70 9.04
C ASN A 337 4.11 -5.89 9.61
N LEU A 338 5.30 -6.43 9.41
CA LEU A 338 6.56 -5.76 9.73
C LEU A 338 7.08 -5.03 8.51
N ASN A 339 7.70 -3.87 8.76
CA ASN A 339 8.27 -3.00 7.75
C ASN A 339 9.68 -2.58 8.17
N ASN A 340 10.52 -2.29 7.18
CA ASN A 340 11.79 -1.63 7.44
C ASN A 340 11.58 -0.14 7.76
N ILE A 341 12.66 0.53 8.12
CA ILE A 341 12.60 1.93 8.53
C ILE A 341 12.34 2.89 7.35
N TRP A 342 12.36 2.41 6.10
CA TRP A 342 11.95 3.13 4.90
C TRP A 342 10.45 2.97 4.60
N GLY A 343 9.70 2.28 5.47
CA GLY A 343 8.27 2.05 5.32
C GLY A 343 7.91 0.97 4.29
N GLU A 344 8.85 0.12 3.89
CA GLU A 344 8.61 -1.00 3.00
C GLU A 344 8.27 -2.26 3.80
N SER A 345 7.23 -2.99 3.42
CA SER A 345 6.98 -4.31 3.98
C SER A 345 8.18 -5.24 3.77
N PHE A 346 8.51 -6.06 4.76
CA PHE A 346 9.56 -7.07 4.61
C PHE A 346 9.23 -8.05 3.47
N ASP A 347 10.13 -8.95 3.18
CA ASP A 347 9.92 -10.00 2.17
C ASP A 347 8.89 -11.02 2.67
N TYR A 348 7.61 -10.66 2.57
CA TYR A 348 6.48 -11.48 3.00
C TYR A 348 6.26 -12.72 2.14
N ALA A 349 6.93 -12.84 1.00
CA ALA A 349 6.88 -14.04 0.18
C ALA A 349 7.75 -15.16 0.75
N ASN A 350 8.96 -14.82 1.21
CA ASN A 350 9.96 -15.78 1.65
C ASN A 350 10.07 -15.90 3.18
N TYR A 351 9.40 -15.02 3.93
CA TYR A 351 9.41 -15.00 5.39
C TYR A 351 8.00 -14.78 5.92
N GLN A 352 7.71 -15.29 7.12
CA GLN A 352 6.46 -15.00 7.82
C GLN A 352 6.56 -13.65 8.54
N SER A 353 6.68 -12.57 7.79
CA SER A 353 6.77 -11.19 8.32
C SER A 353 5.42 -10.48 8.41
N SER A 354 4.34 -11.19 8.12
CA SER A 354 2.96 -10.71 8.18
C SER A 354 2.00 -11.84 8.49
N LEU A 355 0.88 -11.53 9.14
CA LEU A 355 -0.24 -12.45 9.37
C LEU A 355 -1.55 -11.69 9.29
N ASN A 356 -2.60 -12.37 8.81
CA ASN A 356 -3.98 -11.86 8.82
C ASN A 356 -4.91 -12.78 9.62
N ASN A 357 -6.20 -12.43 9.70
CA ASN A 357 -7.19 -13.17 10.48
C ASN A 357 -7.45 -14.61 10.03
N VAL A 358 -7.09 -14.98 8.80
CA VAL A 358 -7.18 -16.37 8.31
C VAL A 358 -5.93 -17.17 8.68
N GLN A 359 -4.80 -16.51 8.79
CA GLN A 359 -3.49 -17.12 9.04
C GLN A 359 -3.15 -17.20 10.53
N ALA A 360 -3.65 -16.25 11.32
CA ALA A 360 -3.38 -16.17 12.74
C ALA A 360 -4.30 -17.08 13.56
N ALA A 361 -3.74 -17.72 14.57
CA ALA A 361 -4.49 -18.48 15.56
C ALA A 361 -5.05 -17.55 16.65
N VAL A 362 -6.25 -17.87 17.13
CA VAL A 362 -6.87 -17.25 18.31
C VAL A 362 -6.69 -18.19 19.50
N ASP A 363 -6.22 -17.69 20.63
CA ASP A 363 -6.06 -18.46 21.86
C ASP A 363 -7.44 -18.76 22.51
N SER A 364 -7.51 -19.70 23.43
CA SER A 364 -8.77 -20.13 24.07
C SER A 364 -9.47 -19.04 24.87
N ASP A 365 -8.74 -18.00 25.28
CA ASP A 365 -9.30 -16.81 25.93
C ASP A 365 -9.90 -15.78 24.97
N GLY A 366 -9.93 -16.09 23.67
CA GLY A 366 -10.46 -15.23 22.61
C GLY A 366 -9.51 -14.12 22.16
N LYS A 367 -8.29 -14.08 22.69
CA LYS A 367 -7.28 -13.09 22.29
C LYS A 367 -6.39 -13.63 21.17
N VAL A 368 -5.79 -12.70 20.43
CA VAL A 368 -4.74 -13.01 19.45
C VAL A 368 -3.42 -12.47 19.97
N ARG A 369 -2.43 -13.34 20.03
CA ARG A 369 -1.07 -12.96 20.46
C ARG A 369 -0.10 -13.18 19.33
N TYR A 370 0.67 -12.14 19.01
CA TYR A 370 1.77 -12.20 18.03
C TYR A 370 3.10 -12.16 18.76
N VAL A 371 4.05 -12.94 18.27
CA VAL A 371 5.43 -12.97 18.81
C VAL A 371 6.39 -12.49 17.72
N ILE A 372 7.02 -11.34 17.90
CA ILE A 372 8.06 -10.82 17.02
C ILE A 372 9.41 -11.26 17.57
N ALA A 373 10.19 -12.01 16.81
CA ALA A 373 11.50 -12.51 17.23
C ALA A 373 12.40 -12.79 16.00
N HIS A 374 13.72 -12.77 16.23
CA HIS A 374 14.72 -13.02 15.18
C HIS A 374 14.82 -14.50 14.78
N GLN A 375 14.44 -15.40 15.66
CA GLN A 375 14.44 -16.85 15.44
C GLN A 375 13.06 -17.41 15.71
N ASP A 376 12.67 -18.43 14.93
CA ASP A 376 11.37 -19.08 15.07
C ASP A 376 11.23 -19.78 16.44
N PRO A 377 10.33 -19.30 17.32
CA PRO A 377 10.09 -19.92 18.63
C PRO A 377 9.14 -21.13 18.54
N GLY A 378 8.77 -21.58 17.36
CA GLY A 378 7.80 -22.66 17.14
C GLY A 378 6.35 -22.28 17.46
N ILE A 379 5.98 -20.99 17.37
CA ILE A 379 4.64 -20.46 17.65
C ILE A 379 3.95 -20.12 16.32
N GLN A 380 2.65 -20.46 16.17
CA GLN A 380 1.87 -20.18 14.95
C GLN A 380 1.95 -18.71 14.58
N ASN A 381 1.70 -17.81 15.53
CA ASN A 381 1.65 -16.37 15.30
C ASN A 381 3.01 -15.69 15.47
N TRP A 382 4.10 -16.35 15.09
CA TRP A 382 5.41 -15.72 15.01
C TRP A 382 5.52 -14.80 13.81
N LEU A 383 6.14 -13.64 14.00
CA LEU A 383 6.51 -12.69 12.93
C LEU A 383 8.04 -12.62 12.87
N ASP A 384 8.57 -12.98 11.71
CA ASP A 384 10.01 -13.00 11.43
C ASP A 384 10.51 -11.58 11.17
N THR A 385 11.46 -11.12 11.94
CA THR A 385 12.11 -9.81 11.75
C THR A 385 13.00 -9.75 10.51
N THR A 386 13.19 -10.86 9.82
CA THR A 386 14.09 -10.98 8.64
C THR A 386 15.50 -10.45 8.89
N GLY A 387 15.98 -10.55 10.16
CA GLY A 387 17.27 -10.05 10.62
C GLY A 387 17.34 -8.54 10.86
N HIS A 388 16.22 -7.83 10.97
CA HIS A 388 16.18 -6.43 11.39
C HIS A 388 16.08 -6.33 12.91
N TYR A 389 17.09 -5.74 13.55
CA TYR A 389 17.09 -5.46 14.98
C TYR A 389 16.14 -4.31 15.36
N THR A 390 15.87 -3.44 14.40
CA THR A 390 14.87 -2.37 14.50
C THR A 390 13.99 -2.38 13.26
N GLY A 391 12.72 -2.12 13.43
CA GLY A 391 11.77 -2.03 12.34
C GLY A 391 10.47 -1.41 12.80
N MET A 392 9.61 -1.13 11.84
CA MET A 392 8.26 -0.67 12.11
C MET A 392 7.29 -1.83 12.01
N LEU A 393 6.18 -1.70 12.69
CA LEU A 393 5.05 -2.60 12.53
C LEU A 393 3.78 -1.79 12.30
N SER A 394 2.90 -2.33 11.49
CA SER A 394 1.56 -1.78 11.28
C SER A 394 0.53 -2.88 11.49
N GLN A 395 -0.51 -2.53 12.22
CA GLN A 395 -1.68 -3.36 12.43
C GLN A 395 -2.92 -2.61 11.99
N ARG A 396 -3.85 -3.33 11.37
CA ARG A 396 -5.08 -2.74 10.86
C ARG A 396 -6.26 -3.68 11.04
N TRP A 397 -7.42 -3.06 11.27
CA TRP A 397 -8.72 -3.73 11.34
C TRP A 397 -9.65 -2.98 10.39
N ALA A 398 -10.26 -3.68 9.45
CA ALA A 398 -11.23 -3.11 8.53
C ALA A 398 -12.64 -3.55 8.92
N TYR A 399 -13.55 -2.61 8.99
CA TYR A 399 -14.96 -2.83 9.31
C TYR A 399 -15.83 -2.28 8.17
N THR A 400 -17.00 -2.88 7.98
CA THR A 400 -18.04 -2.33 7.08
C THR A 400 -18.60 -1.03 7.64
N ASP A 401 -18.95 -1.05 8.94
CA ASP A 401 -19.44 0.10 9.69
C ASP A 401 -18.45 0.44 10.81
N ALA A 402 -18.39 1.69 11.23
CA ALA A 402 -17.54 2.10 12.35
C ALA A 402 -17.86 1.28 13.61
N PRO A 403 -16.89 0.61 14.24
CA PRO A 403 -17.15 -0.21 15.40
C PRO A 403 -17.53 0.67 16.61
N ASN A 404 -18.47 0.21 17.42
CA ASN A 404 -18.88 0.88 18.66
C ASN A 404 -17.86 0.75 19.80
N GLU A 405 -16.94 -0.21 19.69
CA GLU A 405 -15.82 -0.40 20.61
C GLU A 405 -14.57 -0.76 19.82
N LEU A 406 -13.46 -0.06 20.12
CA LEU A 406 -12.19 -0.24 19.40
C LEU A 406 -11.42 -1.45 19.93
N PRO A 407 -10.59 -2.10 19.10
CA PRO A 407 -9.60 -3.05 19.59
C PRO A 407 -8.68 -2.42 20.64
N SER A 408 -8.11 -3.24 21.50
CA SER A 408 -7.09 -2.81 22.46
C SER A 408 -5.85 -3.69 22.36
N LEU A 409 -4.70 -3.09 22.68
CA LEU A 409 -3.39 -3.73 22.58
C LEU A 409 -2.61 -3.62 23.87
N SER A 410 -1.88 -4.68 24.22
CA SER A 410 -0.78 -4.62 25.17
C SER A 410 0.49 -5.20 24.53
N VAL A 411 1.65 -4.65 24.93
CA VAL A 411 2.94 -5.00 24.35
C VAL A 411 3.89 -5.34 25.51
N THR A 412 4.54 -6.48 25.42
CA THR A 412 5.50 -6.95 26.44
C THR A 412 6.80 -7.40 25.77
N LYS A 413 7.92 -6.76 26.13
CA LYS A 413 9.24 -7.21 25.73
C LYS A 413 9.75 -8.26 26.70
N VAL A 414 10.22 -9.40 26.18
CA VAL A 414 10.68 -10.55 26.96
C VAL A 414 11.98 -11.10 26.40
N LYS A 415 12.67 -11.94 27.17
CA LYS A 415 13.73 -12.80 26.63
C LYS A 415 13.10 -13.98 25.88
N VAL A 416 13.70 -14.39 24.77
CA VAL A 416 13.22 -15.54 23.97
C VAL A 416 13.00 -16.78 24.82
N THR A 417 13.89 -17.04 25.78
CA THR A 417 13.77 -18.16 26.71
C THR A 417 12.59 -18.08 27.70
N HIS A 418 11.95 -16.93 27.82
CA HIS A 418 10.82 -16.68 28.72
C HIS A 418 9.48 -16.50 27.98
N ILE A 419 9.44 -16.64 26.66
CA ILE A 419 8.22 -16.48 25.87
C ILE A 419 7.06 -17.30 26.41
N ASP A 420 7.32 -18.57 26.77
CA ASP A 420 6.30 -19.50 27.26
C ASP A 420 5.66 -19.10 28.59
N GLN A 421 6.33 -18.27 29.38
CA GLN A 421 5.78 -17.74 30.64
C GLN A 421 4.73 -16.64 30.41
N HIS A 422 4.69 -16.08 29.20
CA HIS A 422 3.81 -14.98 28.81
C HIS A 422 2.71 -15.40 27.83
N LEU A 423 2.66 -16.68 27.46
CA LEU A 423 1.65 -17.23 26.55
C LEU A 423 0.78 -18.26 27.26
N PRO A 424 -0.50 -18.39 26.87
CA PRO A 424 -1.35 -19.49 27.32
C PRO A 424 -0.74 -20.85 27.01
N GLN A 425 -1.05 -21.84 27.82
CA GLN A 425 -0.54 -23.22 27.65
C GLN A 425 -1.03 -23.85 26.32
N ASP A 426 -2.17 -23.44 25.83
CA ASP A 426 -2.80 -23.89 24.59
C ASP A 426 -2.41 -23.09 23.36
N THR A 427 -1.50 -22.11 23.48
CA THR A 427 -0.99 -21.35 22.33
C THR A 427 -0.49 -22.31 21.25
N GLN A 428 -1.02 -22.15 20.03
CA GLN A 428 -0.76 -23.06 18.91
C GLN A 428 0.72 -23.09 18.52
N ARG A 429 1.27 -24.32 18.48
CA ARG A 429 2.66 -24.57 18.07
C ARG A 429 2.74 -25.06 16.63
N VAL A 430 3.89 -24.80 16.01
CA VAL A 430 4.18 -25.15 14.62
C VAL A 430 5.51 -25.86 14.53
N SER A 431 5.53 -27.02 13.85
CA SER A 431 6.77 -27.71 13.53
C SER A 431 7.52 -27.01 12.38
N SER A 432 8.81 -27.30 12.25
CA SER A 432 9.63 -26.81 11.12
C SER A 432 9.06 -27.19 9.75
N ASP A 433 8.53 -28.41 9.61
CA ASP A 433 7.92 -28.87 8.35
C ASP A 433 6.66 -28.08 8.01
N LYS A 434 5.80 -27.81 9.01
CA LYS A 434 4.62 -26.97 8.81
C LYS A 434 5.02 -25.53 8.48
N ARG A 435 6.07 -24.99 9.11
CA ARG A 435 6.61 -23.66 8.80
C ARG A 435 7.09 -23.59 7.35
N LYS A 436 7.82 -24.62 6.89
CA LYS A 436 8.25 -24.72 5.50
C LYS A 436 7.06 -24.72 4.54
N ALA A 437 6.03 -25.51 4.80
CA ALA A 437 4.82 -25.54 3.98
C ALA A 437 4.09 -24.18 3.93
N LEU A 438 4.07 -23.42 5.06
CA LEU A 438 3.54 -22.05 5.09
C LEU A 438 4.35 -21.11 4.20
N ILE A 439 5.67 -21.20 4.19
CA ILE A 439 6.50 -20.40 3.28
C ILE A 439 6.28 -20.79 1.82
N GLU A 440 6.20 -22.08 1.50
CA GLU A 440 5.89 -22.55 0.13
C GLU A 440 4.54 -21.99 -0.36
N MET A 441 3.51 -21.99 0.50
CA MET A 441 2.20 -21.39 0.19
C MET A 441 2.33 -19.88 -0.08
N ARG A 442 3.06 -19.14 0.75
CA ARG A 442 3.31 -17.70 0.57
C ARG A 442 3.99 -17.40 -0.76
N GLN A 443 5.06 -18.13 -1.07
CA GLN A 443 5.78 -18.04 -2.35
C GLN A 443 4.86 -18.27 -3.55
N ALA A 444 4.07 -19.35 -3.50
CA ALA A 444 3.13 -19.69 -4.56
C ALA A 444 2.05 -18.60 -4.76
N HIS A 445 1.49 -18.07 -3.67
CA HIS A 445 0.50 -17.00 -3.75
C HIS A 445 1.08 -15.72 -4.36
N VAL A 446 2.23 -15.26 -3.85
CA VAL A 446 2.86 -14.02 -4.33
C VAL A 446 3.22 -14.13 -5.81
N GLN A 447 3.72 -15.30 -6.26
CA GLN A 447 3.97 -15.52 -7.67
C GLN A 447 2.69 -15.44 -8.53
N ARG A 448 1.56 -15.99 -8.08
CA ARG A 448 0.28 -15.88 -8.79
C ARG A 448 -0.18 -14.42 -8.83
N ARG A 449 -0.22 -13.76 -7.68
CA ARG A 449 -0.70 -12.39 -7.53
C ARG A 449 0.07 -11.39 -8.39
N PHE A 450 1.38 -11.53 -8.52
CA PHE A 450 2.22 -10.60 -9.29
C PHE A 450 2.43 -10.99 -10.75
N ARG A 451 1.98 -12.16 -11.21
CA ARG A 451 2.05 -12.56 -12.62
C ARG A 451 0.77 -12.33 -13.42
N GLN A 452 -0.35 -12.16 -12.75
CA GLN A 452 -1.62 -11.86 -13.42
C GLN A 452 -1.68 -10.37 -13.80
N TYR A 453 -2.07 -10.11 -15.05
CA TYR A 453 -2.39 -8.80 -15.60
C TYR A 453 -3.85 -8.78 -15.96
#